data_a26dc181575d2755fc97c01353e0b9f9
#
_entry.id   a26dc181575d2755fc97c01353e0b9f9
#
_cell.length_a   1.000
_cell.length_b   1.000
_cell.length_c   1.000
_cell.angle_alpha   90.00
_cell.angle_beta   90.00
_cell.angle_gamma   90.00
#
_symmetry.space_group_name_H-M   'P 1'
#
loop_
_entity.id
_entity.type
_entity.pdbx_description
1 polymer ?
#
loop_
_entity_poly.entity_id
_entity_poly.type
_entity_poly.pdbx_seq_one_letter_code
_entity_poly.pdbx_strand_id
1 'polypeptide(L)'
;MSDAREQLAREVNREVYHEVRELWKAHSIAEDRRDIPGLIATLTDDCVYELLPDGTRWEGHAGAVRFYTELISAFPDIHFDLQNIVIGPQGVCEEAKVTGTHKARWLDRKPTGQKVEFRVVIFFPWDLQKKKFKGERVYFLQ
;
A
#
# COMPACT_ATOMS: atom_id res chain seq x y z
N MET A 1 -14.05 -7.19 -7.23
CA MET A 1 -13.31 -8.05 -6.27
C MET A 1 -12.68 -9.20 -7.04
N SER A 2 -11.43 -9.45 -6.82
CA SER A 2 -10.71 -10.52 -7.48
C SER A 2 -11.15 -11.88 -6.91
N ASP A 3 -11.46 -12.83 -7.79
CA ASP A 3 -11.76 -14.21 -7.37
C ASP A 3 -10.45 -14.89 -6.98
N ALA A 4 -10.37 -15.45 -5.77
CA ALA A 4 -9.20 -16.18 -5.28
C ALA A 4 -8.85 -17.39 -6.19
N ARG A 5 -9.84 -18.01 -6.81
CA ARG A 5 -9.62 -19.12 -7.75
C ARG A 5 -8.91 -18.64 -9.01
N GLU A 6 -9.30 -17.47 -9.53
CA GLU A 6 -8.63 -16.87 -10.67
C GLU A 6 -7.18 -16.56 -10.33
N GLN A 7 -6.92 -15.99 -9.15
CA GLN A 7 -5.56 -15.71 -8.68
C GLN A 7 -4.74 -16.99 -8.55
N LEU A 8 -5.33 -18.05 -7.99
CA LEU A 8 -4.65 -19.34 -7.83
C LEU A 8 -4.27 -19.93 -9.19
N ALA A 9 -5.07 -19.70 -10.21
CA ALA A 9 -4.84 -20.22 -11.56
C ALA A 9 -3.80 -19.43 -12.36
N ARG A 10 -3.37 -18.25 -11.88
CA ARG A 10 -2.38 -17.43 -12.58
C ARG A 10 -1.03 -18.13 -12.62
N GLU A 11 -0.47 -18.28 -13.80
CA GLU A 11 0.83 -18.91 -13.97
C GLU A 11 1.97 -17.95 -13.60
N VAL A 12 3.03 -18.50 -13.05
CA VAL A 12 4.27 -17.78 -12.80
C VAL A 12 4.88 -17.42 -14.15
N ASN A 13 5.15 -16.14 -14.37
CA ASN A 13 5.62 -15.60 -15.64
C ASN A 13 6.69 -14.55 -15.36
N ARG A 14 7.86 -14.72 -16.01
CA ARG A 14 8.99 -13.82 -15.79
C ARG A 14 8.67 -12.37 -16.16
N GLU A 15 7.97 -12.17 -17.27
CA GLU A 15 7.61 -10.83 -17.74
C GLU A 15 6.68 -10.14 -16.75
N VAL A 16 5.64 -10.82 -16.30
CA VAL A 16 4.69 -10.29 -15.30
C VAL A 16 5.43 -10.02 -13.98
N TYR A 17 6.28 -10.94 -13.55
CA TYR A 17 7.07 -10.73 -12.34
C TYR A 17 7.89 -9.43 -12.45
N HIS A 18 8.54 -9.22 -13.59
CA HIS A 18 9.34 -8.02 -13.83
C HIS A 18 8.48 -6.76 -13.81
N GLU A 19 7.31 -6.78 -14.45
CA GLU A 19 6.38 -5.65 -14.47
C GLU A 19 5.94 -5.27 -13.06
N VAL A 20 5.51 -6.26 -12.28
CA VAL A 20 5.07 -6.04 -10.89
C VAL A 20 6.20 -5.47 -10.04
N ARG A 21 7.38 -6.08 -10.13
CA ARG A 21 8.56 -5.67 -9.36
C ARG A 21 8.96 -4.23 -9.66
N GLU A 22 9.04 -3.87 -10.94
CA GLU A 22 9.48 -2.54 -11.33
C GLU A 22 8.48 -1.47 -10.93
N LEU A 23 7.18 -1.74 -11.02
CA LEU A 23 6.18 -0.78 -10.58
C LEU A 23 6.16 -0.66 -9.04
N TRP A 24 6.37 -1.78 -8.32
CA TRP A 24 6.47 -1.70 -6.86
C TRP A 24 7.67 -0.87 -6.42
N LYS A 25 8.81 -0.99 -7.12
CA LYS A 25 9.99 -0.16 -6.85
C LYS A 25 9.66 1.32 -7.07
N ALA A 26 8.98 1.67 -8.16
CA ALA A 26 8.56 3.03 -8.44
C ALA A 26 7.63 3.55 -7.34
N HIS A 27 6.69 2.73 -6.88
CA HIS A 27 5.79 3.04 -5.78
C HIS A 27 6.57 3.33 -4.48
N SER A 28 7.50 2.45 -4.14
CA SER A 28 8.33 2.59 -2.94
C SER A 28 9.17 3.88 -2.95
N ILE A 29 9.76 4.20 -4.10
CA ILE A 29 10.54 5.43 -4.26
C ILE A 29 9.64 6.66 -4.10
N ALA A 30 8.45 6.66 -4.72
CA ALA A 30 7.50 7.77 -4.60
C ALA A 30 7.05 7.94 -3.14
N GLU A 31 6.83 6.86 -2.43
CA GLU A 31 6.45 6.89 -1.02
C GLU A 31 7.54 7.53 -0.17
N ASP A 32 8.79 7.11 -0.35
CA ASP A 32 9.93 7.69 0.38
C ASP A 32 10.09 9.19 0.10
N ARG A 33 9.75 9.63 -1.10
CA ARG A 33 9.84 11.03 -1.52
C ARG A 33 8.60 11.85 -1.17
N ARG A 34 7.58 11.23 -0.59
CA ARG A 34 6.28 11.87 -0.34
C ARG A 34 5.64 12.40 -1.64
N ASP A 35 5.92 11.72 -2.75
CA ASP A 35 5.42 12.08 -4.08
C ASP A 35 4.05 11.45 -4.31
N ILE A 36 2.99 12.13 -3.88
CA ILE A 36 1.62 11.61 -4.02
C ILE A 36 1.25 11.39 -5.48
N PRO A 37 1.49 12.33 -6.42
CA PRO A 37 1.22 12.04 -7.84
C PRO A 37 1.95 10.80 -8.35
N GLY A 38 3.20 10.58 -7.94
CA GLY A 38 3.96 9.38 -8.29
C GLY A 38 3.34 8.10 -7.74
N LEU A 39 2.81 8.14 -6.53
CA LEU A 39 2.09 7.01 -5.94
C LEU A 39 0.82 6.71 -6.74
N ILE A 40 0.04 7.73 -7.05
CA ILE A 40 -1.22 7.57 -7.81
C ILE A 40 -0.96 6.99 -9.20
N ALA A 41 0.17 7.34 -9.82
CA ALA A 41 0.53 6.82 -11.14
C ALA A 41 0.71 5.30 -11.17
N THR A 42 0.91 4.65 -10.02
CA THR A 42 1.05 3.19 -9.92
C THR A 42 -0.28 2.46 -9.75
N LEU A 43 -1.39 3.18 -9.67
CA LEU A 43 -2.70 2.64 -9.29
C LEU A 43 -3.69 2.63 -10.43
N THR A 44 -4.58 1.63 -10.43
CA THR A 44 -5.74 1.63 -11.32
C THR A 44 -6.73 2.72 -10.91
N ASP A 45 -7.58 3.17 -11.85
CA ASP A 45 -8.58 4.21 -11.58
C ASP A 45 -9.57 3.81 -10.48
N ASP A 46 -9.87 2.51 -10.39
CA ASP A 46 -10.81 1.93 -9.43
C ASP A 46 -10.12 1.34 -8.20
N CYS A 47 -8.93 1.79 -7.89
CA CYS A 47 -8.15 1.26 -6.77
C CYS A 47 -8.89 1.43 -5.44
N VAL A 48 -8.59 0.53 -4.50
CA VAL A 48 -9.16 0.57 -3.14
C VAL A 48 -8.03 0.38 -2.13
N TYR A 49 -7.92 1.30 -1.19
CA TYR A 49 -7.08 1.15 0.00
C TYR A 49 -7.98 0.73 1.15
N GLU A 50 -7.61 -0.32 1.83
CA GLU A 50 -8.40 -0.83 2.96
C GLU A 50 -7.49 -1.14 4.15
N LEU A 51 -7.88 -0.63 5.33
CA LEU A 51 -7.19 -0.96 6.57
C LEU A 51 -7.94 -2.09 7.28
N LEU A 52 -7.20 -3.08 7.74
CA LEU A 52 -7.76 -4.25 8.43
C LEU A 52 -7.14 -4.38 9.82
N PRO A 53 -7.89 -4.80 10.82
CA PRO A 53 -9.23 -5.40 10.72
C PRO A 53 -10.42 -4.45 10.70
N ASP A 54 -10.24 -3.14 10.89
CA ASP A 54 -11.38 -2.24 11.07
C ASP A 54 -12.20 -1.98 9.79
N GLY A 55 -11.63 -2.23 8.60
CA GLY A 55 -12.35 -2.14 7.34
C GLY A 55 -12.52 -0.74 6.76
N THR A 56 -11.78 0.25 7.28
CA THR A 56 -11.80 1.60 6.71
C THR A 56 -11.28 1.57 5.27
N ARG A 57 -11.99 2.25 4.35
CA ARG A 57 -11.70 2.19 2.92
C ARG A 57 -11.56 3.58 2.31
N TRP A 58 -10.67 3.69 1.35
CA TRP A 58 -10.51 4.85 0.46
C TRP A 58 -10.61 4.33 -0.97
N GLU A 59 -11.49 4.91 -1.79
CA GLU A 59 -11.79 4.39 -3.11
C GLU A 59 -11.38 5.35 -4.21
N GLY A 60 -10.83 4.81 -5.28
CA GLY A 60 -10.39 5.53 -6.48
C GLY A 60 -9.16 6.39 -6.23
N HIS A 61 -8.72 7.09 -7.26
CA HIS A 61 -7.56 7.99 -7.15
C HIS A 61 -7.77 9.07 -6.10
N ALA A 62 -8.97 9.67 -6.06
CA ALA A 62 -9.29 10.69 -5.04
C ALA A 62 -9.18 10.11 -3.62
N GLY A 63 -9.66 8.88 -3.43
CA GLY A 63 -9.52 8.18 -2.16
C GLY A 63 -8.07 7.92 -1.78
N ALA A 64 -7.27 7.47 -2.72
CA ALA A 64 -5.84 7.24 -2.50
C ALA A 64 -5.09 8.54 -2.14
N VAL A 65 -5.41 9.64 -2.80
CA VAL A 65 -4.85 10.96 -2.46
C VAL A 65 -5.19 11.32 -1.02
N ARG A 66 -6.45 11.12 -0.59
CA ARG A 66 -6.85 11.37 0.79
C ARG A 66 -6.09 10.49 1.77
N PHE A 67 -5.96 9.19 1.45
CA PHE A 67 -5.22 8.24 2.30
C PHE A 67 -3.79 8.73 2.56
N TYR A 68 -3.05 9.05 1.49
CA TYR A 68 -1.65 9.49 1.65
C TYR A 68 -1.54 10.86 2.30
N THR A 69 -2.45 11.78 1.99
CA THR A 69 -2.48 13.11 2.61
C THR A 69 -2.70 12.99 4.12
N GLU A 70 -3.67 12.16 4.53
CA GLU A 70 -3.97 11.94 5.93
C GLU A 70 -2.82 11.23 6.65
N LEU A 71 -2.25 10.20 6.01
CA LEU A 71 -1.15 9.42 6.57
C LEU A 71 0.10 10.28 6.79
N ILE A 72 0.50 11.03 5.79
CA ILE A 72 1.70 11.89 5.84
C ILE A 72 1.48 13.05 6.81
N SER A 73 0.25 13.58 6.89
CA SER A 73 -0.07 14.63 7.87
C SER A 73 0.00 14.09 9.30
N ALA A 74 -0.51 12.88 9.51
CA ALA A 74 -0.50 12.26 10.84
C ALA A 74 0.92 11.87 11.28
N PHE A 75 1.73 11.37 10.35
CA PHE A 75 3.09 10.87 10.60
C PHE A 75 4.04 11.44 9.55
N PRO A 76 4.46 12.72 9.68
CA PRO A 76 5.30 13.36 8.64
C PRO A 76 6.63 12.66 8.40
N ASP A 77 7.15 11.99 9.42
CA ASP A 77 8.41 11.24 9.41
C ASP A 77 8.20 9.74 9.22
N ILE A 78 7.03 9.32 8.70
CA ILE A 78 6.73 7.90 8.52
C ILE A 78 7.79 7.21 7.67
N HIS A 79 8.22 6.05 8.13
CA HIS A 79 9.20 5.22 7.45
C HIS A 79 8.75 3.76 7.49
N PHE A 80 8.78 3.13 6.32
CA PHE A 80 8.47 1.71 6.17
C PHE A 80 9.78 0.95 5.99
N ASP A 81 10.17 0.21 7.01
CA ASP A 81 11.36 -0.64 6.97
C ASP A 81 10.95 -2.03 6.50
N LEU A 82 11.21 -2.32 5.24
CA LEU A 82 10.83 -3.58 4.60
C LEU A 82 11.58 -4.75 5.25
N GLN A 83 10.81 -5.73 5.75
CA GLN A 83 11.35 -6.91 6.41
C GLN A 83 11.32 -8.14 5.48
N ASN A 84 10.21 -8.36 4.81
CA ASN A 84 10.01 -9.47 3.88
C ASN A 84 9.14 -9.03 2.72
N ILE A 85 9.36 -9.62 1.55
CA ILE A 85 8.55 -9.34 0.37
C ILE A 85 8.42 -10.59 -0.50
N VAL A 86 7.22 -10.81 -1.02
CA VAL A 86 6.91 -11.86 -1.99
C VAL A 86 6.22 -11.22 -3.17
N ILE A 87 6.66 -11.55 -4.39
CA ILE A 87 6.11 -11.04 -5.64
C ILE A 87 5.65 -12.21 -6.49
N GLY A 88 4.45 -12.11 -7.02
CA GLY A 88 3.89 -13.10 -7.94
C GLY A 88 2.95 -12.43 -8.92
N PRO A 89 2.31 -13.23 -9.82
CA PRO A 89 1.36 -12.68 -10.78
C PRO A 89 0.09 -12.14 -10.12
N GLN A 90 -0.12 -12.44 -8.84
CA GLN A 90 -1.23 -11.91 -8.04
C GLN A 90 -0.94 -10.51 -7.51
N GLY A 91 0.34 -10.14 -7.43
CA GLY A 91 0.77 -8.86 -6.88
C GLY A 91 1.92 -8.99 -5.90
N VAL A 92 1.95 -8.10 -4.91
CA VAL A 92 3.02 -8.04 -3.91
C VAL A 92 2.42 -8.24 -2.53
N CYS A 93 3.11 -9.02 -1.71
CA CYS A 93 2.82 -9.10 -0.28
C CYS A 93 4.10 -8.74 0.47
N GLU A 94 4.04 -7.71 1.32
CA GLU A 94 5.20 -7.28 2.10
C GLU A 94 4.90 -7.25 3.58
N GLU A 95 5.93 -7.46 4.38
CA GLU A 95 5.93 -7.22 5.81
C GLU A 95 6.89 -6.08 6.09
N ALA A 96 6.44 -5.08 6.84
CA ALA A 96 7.26 -3.92 7.16
C ALA A 96 7.11 -3.53 8.63
N LYS A 97 8.18 -2.96 9.17
CA LYS A 97 8.15 -2.28 10.45
C LYS A 97 7.96 -0.79 10.15
N VAL A 98 6.92 -0.20 10.72
CA VAL A 98 6.59 1.21 10.48
C VAL A 98 6.96 2.00 11.71
N THR A 99 7.66 3.11 11.50
CA THR A 99 8.00 4.07 12.55
C THR A 99 7.53 5.46 12.13
N GLY A 100 7.24 6.30 13.11
CA GLY A 100 6.86 7.69 12.87
C GLY A 100 6.55 8.41 14.17
N THR A 101 6.25 9.69 14.06
CA THR A 101 5.82 10.53 15.19
C THR A 101 4.40 10.99 14.94
N HIS A 102 3.49 10.75 15.89
CA HIS A 102 2.07 11.04 15.73
C HIS A 102 1.80 12.53 15.94
N LYS A 103 1.78 13.30 14.85
CA LYS A 103 1.70 14.76 14.86
C LYS A 103 0.32 15.32 14.56
N ALA A 104 -0.55 14.56 13.88
CA ALA A 104 -1.89 15.00 13.52
C ALA A 104 -2.85 13.82 13.67
N ARG A 105 -4.15 14.12 13.57
CA ARG A 105 -5.19 13.10 13.72
C ARG A 105 -5.04 12.00 12.67
N TRP A 106 -5.11 10.75 13.13
CA TRP A 106 -5.16 9.56 12.27
C TRP A 106 -6.41 8.78 12.59
N LEU A 107 -7.34 8.70 11.62
CA LEU A 107 -8.67 8.11 11.80
C LEU A 107 -9.39 8.82 12.98
N ASP A 108 -9.76 8.09 14.01
CA ASP A 108 -10.40 8.63 15.22
C ASP A 108 -9.40 8.90 16.35
N ARG A 109 -8.10 8.74 16.09
CA ARG A 109 -7.05 8.90 17.11
C ARG A 109 -6.47 10.30 17.07
N LYS A 110 -6.46 10.94 18.22
CA LYS A 110 -5.86 12.27 18.41
C LYS A 110 -4.34 12.15 18.44
N PRO A 111 -3.61 13.19 17.97
CA PRO A 111 -2.16 13.18 18.01
C PRO A 111 -1.63 13.13 19.44
N THR A 112 -0.59 12.35 19.66
CA THR A 112 0.09 12.22 20.96
C THR A 112 1.42 12.96 21.02
N GLY A 113 2.00 13.31 19.85
CA GLY A 113 3.33 13.86 19.75
C GLY A 113 4.43 12.83 20.01
N GLN A 114 4.07 11.58 20.23
CA GLN A 114 5.03 10.52 20.59
C GLN A 114 5.43 9.71 19.36
N LYS A 115 6.61 9.09 19.44
CA LYS A 115 7.05 8.11 18.45
C LYS A 115 6.23 6.85 18.58
N VAL A 116 5.87 6.28 17.43
CA VAL A 116 5.15 5.01 17.34
C VAL A 116 5.95 4.02 16.51
N GLU A 117 5.80 2.75 16.83
CA GLU A 117 6.39 1.66 16.07
C GLU A 117 5.35 0.54 16.01
N PHE A 118 5.10 0.03 14.81
CA PHE A 118 4.17 -1.09 14.63
C PHE A 118 4.54 -1.87 13.37
N ARG A 119 3.95 -3.05 13.23
CA ARG A 119 4.18 -3.88 12.06
C ARG A 119 2.94 -3.94 11.20
N VAL A 120 3.16 -4.03 9.89
CA VAL A 120 2.09 -4.18 8.91
C VAL A 120 2.43 -5.31 7.96
N VAL A 121 1.39 -5.97 7.45
CA VAL A 121 1.47 -6.79 6.25
C VAL A 121 0.59 -6.12 5.22
N ILE A 122 1.13 -5.85 4.05
CA ILE A 122 0.43 -5.14 2.99
C ILE A 122 0.38 -6.02 1.76
N PHE A 123 -0.84 -6.23 1.25
CA PHE A 123 -1.05 -6.89 -0.02
C PHE A 123 -1.42 -5.85 -1.08
N PHE A 124 -0.68 -5.88 -2.20
CA PHE A 124 -0.88 -5.01 -3.36
C PHE A 124 -1.44 -5.88 -4.49
N PRO A 125 -2.76 -5.93 -4.69
CA PRO A 125 -3.33 -6.73 -5.78
C PRO A 125 -2.94 -6.16 -7.14
N TRP A 126 -2.62 -7.04 -8.08
CA TRP A 126 -2.16 -6.66 -9.43
C TRP A 126 -3.25 -6.84 -10.46
N ASP A 127 -3.41 -5.84 -11.34
CA ASP A 127 -4.26 -5.95 -12.52
C ASP A 127 -3.39 -6.33 -13.71
N LEU A 128 -3.58 -7.55 -14.22
CA LEU A 128 -2.77 -8.10 -15.31
C LEU A 128 -2.91 -7.33 -16.62
N GLN A 129 -4.08 -6.77 -16.88
CA GLN A 129 -4.37 -6.05 -18.12
C GLN A 129 -3.87 -4.61 -18.06
N LYS A 130 -4.17 -3.92 -16.99
CA LYS A 130 -3.79 -2.51 -16.82
C LYS A 130 -2.35 -2.33 -16.38
N LYS A 131 -1.71 -3.41 -15.89
CA LYS A 131 -0.32 -3.41 -15.40
C LYS A 131 -0.11 -2.36 -14.31
N LYS A 132 -1.03 -2.32 -13.37
CA LYS A 132 -1.02 -1.41 -12.22
C LYS A 132 -1.59 -2.12 -11.00
N PHE A 133 -1.31 -1.55 -9.84
CA PHE A 133 -1.85 -2.06 -8.58
C PHE A 133 -3.31 -1.61 -8.40
N LYS A 134 -4.12 -2.50 -7.84
CA LYS A 134 -5.53 -2.24 -7.56
C LYS A 134 -5.73 -1.61 -6.19
N GLY A 135 -4.68 -1.11 -5.57
CA GLY A 135 -4.67 -0.50 -4.24
C GLY A 135 -3.87 -1.30 -3.24
N GLU A 136 -4.24 -1.19 -1.99
CA GLU A 136 -3.54 -1.88 -0.90
C GLU A 136 -4.53 -2.40 0.13
N ARG A 137 -4.24 -3.60 0.65
CA ARG A 137 -4.89 -4.13 1.84
C ARG A 137 -3.85 -4.14 2.95
N VAL A 138 -4.03 -3.27 3.94
CA VAL A 138 -3.05 -3.04 5.00
C VAL A 138 -3.55 -3.72 6.28
N TYR A 139 -2.82 -4.73 6.74
CA TYR A 139 -3.12 -5.45 7.96
C TYR A 139 -2.20 -4.96 9.07
N PHE A 140 -2.77 -4.41 10.13
CA PHE A 140 -2.02 -3.98 11.29
C PHE A 140 -1.84 -5.15 12.25
N LEU A 141 -0.59 -5.37 12.67
CA LEU A 141 -0.22 -6.37 13.66
C LEU A 141 0.08 -5.66 14.97
N GLN A 142 -0.65 -6.03 15.99
CA GLN A 142 -0.47 -5.48 17.33
C GLN A 142 0.41 -6.38 18.18
#